data_b5c3bab979dd91ae1d2beb03eec16a5b
#
_entry.id   b5c3bab979dd91ae1d2beb03eec16a5b
#
_cell.length_a   1.000
_cell.length_b   1.000
_cell.length_c   1.000
_cell.angle_alpha   90.00
_cell.angle_beta   90.00
_cell.angle_gamma   90.00
#
_symmetry.space_group_name_H-M   'P 1'
#
loop_
_entity.id
_entity.type
_entity.pdbx_description
1 polymer ?
#
loop_
_entity_poly.entity_id
_entity_poly.type
_entity_poly.pdbx_seq_one_letter_code
_entity_poly.pdbx_strand_id
1 'polypeptide(L)'
;CACEVERRGPDLQRAERLCCADHIEEQLFPASTWGNRFAIARTEPRSDSNRPGNGAAPDLLRILAQKPNTTVEFNPPVSNACPTLDIGDTCEVFISGDTTLTASNPVLVGHFLLSTDSRQGDPALAFAPPSEQFRDAYTFLDPDEYDAQYISVVGRSSDTVLLDGRDITSALQGIGDTSWIGGRVQVQPGQHVLTCPRGCGLLVYG
;
A
#
# COMPACT_ATOMS: atom_id res chain seq x y z
N CYS A 1 5.69 15.76 -0.19
CA CYS A 1 5.59 14.97 1.07
C CYS A 1 4.19 14.43 1.22
N ALA A 2 4.01 13.17 1.65
CA ALA A 2 2.70 12.60 1.95
C ALA A 2 1.95 13.41 3.03
N CYS A 3 2.66 14.01 3.97
CA CYS A 3 2.09 14.92 4.97
C CYS A 3 1.44 16.18 4.39
N GLU A 4 1.89 16.66 3.25
CA GLU A 4 1.31 17.84 2.62
C GLU A 4 0.07 17.52 1.81
N VAL A 5 -0.10 16.29 1.35
CA VAL A 5 -1.25 15.86 0.57
C VAL A 5 -2.53 15.89 1.42
N GLU A 6 -2.43 15.54 2.69
CA GLU A 6 -3.59 15.50 3.59
C GLU A 6 -4.13 16.89 3.99
N ARG A 7 -3.31 17.93 3.97
CA ARG A 7 -3.65 19.23 4.56
C ARG A 7 -3.15 20.43 3.77
N ARG A 8 -3.19 20.39 2.46
CA ARG A 8 -2.98 21.58 1.63
C ARG A 8 -4.21 22.48 1.67
N GLY A 9 -4.29 23.33 2.71
CA GLY A 9 -5.10 24.52 2.69
C GLY A 9 -4.18 25.73 2.95
N PRO A 10 -4.37 26.87 2.25
CA PRO A 10 -3.57 28.08 2.50
C PRO A 10 -3.72 28.62 3.91
N ASP A 11 -4.73 28.17 4.65
CA ASP A 11 -5.17 28.73 5.93
C ASP A 11 -4.78 27.91 7.17
N LEU A 12 -4.01 26.80 7.02
CA LEU A 12 -3.61 25.98 8.17
C LEU A 12 -2.50 26.65 8.96
N GLN A 13 -2.76 26.94 10.23
CA GLN A 13 -1.77 27.45 11.16
C GLN A 13 -0.67 26.39 11.38
N ARG A 14 0.58 26.85 11.59
CA ARG A 14 1.75 25.98 11.75
C ARG A 14 1.59 24.91 12.85
N ALA A 15 0.74 25.18 13.86
CA ALA A 15 0.43 24.24 14.95
C ALA A 15 -0.47 23.06 14.52
N GLU A 16 -1.13 23.15 13.36
CA GLU A 16 -2.01 22.11 12.82
C GLU A 16 -1.31 21.18 11.83
N ARG A 17 0.00 21.41 11.58
CA ARG A 17 0.80 20.53 10.72
C ARG A 17 1.18 19.29 11.50
N LEU A 18 1.00 18.13 10.87
CA LEU A 18 1.54 16.89 11.41
C LEU A 18 3.06 16.97 11.51
N CYS A 19 3.59 16.39 12.57
CA CYS A 19 5.03 16.24 12.73
C CYS A 19 5.60 15.29 11.65
N CYS A 20 6.92 15.30 11.52
CA CYS A 20 7.65 14.28 10.75
C CYS A 20 7.43 14.37 9.24
N ALA A 21 7.43 15.59 8.69
CA ALA A 21 7.49 15.78 7.25
C ALA A 21 8.88 15.36 6.75
N ASP A 22 8.92 14.42 5.84
CA ASP A 22 10.14 13.93 5.22
C ASP A 22 10.14 14.19 3.71
N HIS A 23 11.32 14.13 3.09
CA HIS A 23 11.46 14.17 1.65
C HIS A 23 11.15 12.78 1.09
N ILE A 24 10.06 12.68 0.33
CA ILE A 24 9.64 11.43 -0.29
C ILE A 24 9.84 11.54 -1.79
N GLU A 25 10.72 10.72 -2.33
CA GLU A 25 10.91 10.56 -3.77
C GLU A 25 11.16 9.10 -4.11
N GLU A 26 10.70 8.66 -5.27
CA GLU A 26 10.90 7.32 -5.79
C GLU A 26 10.99 7.35 -7.31
N GLN A 27 11.91 6.57 -7.87
CA GLN A 27 12.08 6.45 -9.31
C GLN A 27 10.88 5.74 -9.93
N LEU A 28 10.18 6.41 -10.84
CA LEU A 28 9.07 5.79 -11.58
C LEU A 28 9.53 4.57 -12.38
N PHE A 29 8.77 3.50 -12.31
CA PHE A 29 8.98 2.34 -13.17
C PHE A 29 8.69 2.67 -14.64
N PRO A 30 9.40 2.02 -15.59
CA PRO A 30 9.09 2.17 -17.00
C PRO A 30 7.62 1.90 -17.29
N ALA A 31 6.99 2.71 -18.15
CA ALA A 31 5.57 2.59 -18.44
C ALA A 31 5.17 1.22 -19.03
N SER A 32 6.13 0.47 -19.60
CA SER A 32 5.93 -0.90 -20.07
C SER A 32 5.69 -1.92 -18.96
N THR A 33 5.98 -1.56 -17.70
CA THR A 33 5.78 -2.43 -16.52
C THR A 33 4.54 -2.07 -15.72
N TRP A 34 3.78 -1.04 -16.14
CA TRP A 34 2.53 -0.70 -15.48
C TRP A 34 1.47 -1.75 -15.77
N GLY A 35 0.49 -1.90 -14.89
CA GLY A 35 -0.50 -2.97 -14.98
C GLY A 35 -1.93 -2.51 -14.79
N ASN A 36 -2.85 -3.47 -14.91
CA ASN A 36 -4.28 -3.21 -14.84
C ASN A 36 -4.93 -3.76 -13.56
N ARG A 37 -4.29 -4.71 -12.88
CA ARG A 37 -4.85 -5.38 -11.70
C ARG A 37 -3.87 -5.34 -10.56
N PHE A 38 -4.37 -4.93 -9.41
CA PHE A 38 -3.59 -4.84 -8.19
C PHE A 38 -4.36 -5.50 -7.05
N ALA A 39 -3.64 -6.15 -6.17
CA ALA A 39 -4.12 -6.55 -4.87
C ALA A 39 -3.15 -5.95 -3.84
N ILE A 40 -3.67 -5.18 -2.90
CA ILE A 40 -2.89 -4.32 -2.02
C ILE A 40 -3.33 -4.59 -0.58
N ALA A 41 -2.41 -5.05 0.24
CA ALA A 41 -2.58 -5.05 1.68
C ALA A 41 -2.11 -3.70 2.21
N ARG A 42 -2.96 -3.03 3.03
CA ARG A 42 -2.54 -1.80 3.71
C ARG A 42 -1.40 -2.09 4.68
N THR A 43 -0.72 -1.04 5.13
CA THR A 43 0.30 -1.15 6.16
C THR A 43 -0.31 -1.36 7.55
N GLU A 44 0.52 -1.67 8.56
CA GLU A 44 0.06 -1.81 9.95
C GLU A 44 -0.63 -0.53 10.42
N PRO A 45 -1.85 -0.63 10.99
CA PRO A 45 -2.60 0.51 11.43
C PRO A 45 -1.88 1.27 12.56
N ARG A 46 -1.53 2.53 12.31
CA ARG A 46 -0.93 3.42 13.31
C ARG A 46 -1.98 4.34 13.88
N SER A 47 -1.95 4.55 15.21
CA SER A 47 -2.88 5.43 15.89
C SER A 47 -2.72 6.87 15.43
N ASP A 48 -3.83 7.58 15.20
CA ASP A 48 -3.85 9.00 14.88
C ASP A 48 -4.97 9.68 15.69
N SER A 49 -4.60 10.39 16.76
CA SER A 49 -5.57 11.04 17.66
C SER A 49 -6.26 12.25 17.03
N ASN A 50 -5.72 12.81 15.94
CA ASN A 50 -6.34 13.90 15.19
C ASN A 50 -7.47 13.43 14.28
N ARG A 51 -7.68 12.11 14.16
CA ARG A 51 -8.76 11.56 13.36
C ARG A 51 -10.03 11.33 14.20
N PRO A 52 -11.22 11.61 13.66
CA PRO A 52 -12.47 11.32 14.34
C PRO A 52 -12.54 9.85 14.81
N GLY A 53 -12.85 9.65 16.09
CA GLY A 53 -12.98 8.32 16.67
C GLY A 53 -11.66 7.64 17.03
N ASN A 54 -10.55 8.37 17.16
CA ASN A 54 -9.20 7.81 17.39
C ASN A 54 -8.87 6.72 16.38
N GLY A 55 -9.25 6.92 15.12
CA GLY A 55 -9.06 5.97 14.05
C GLY A 55 -7.58 5.77 13.69
N ALA A 56 -7.28 4.62 13.13
CA ALA A 56 -5.96 4.40 12.54
C ALA A 56 -5.79 5.25 11.28
N ALA A 57 -4.58 5.77 11.06
CA ALA A 57 -4.24 6.47 9.83
C ALA A 57 -4.49 5.55 8.62
N PRO A 58 -5.17 6.01 7.55
CA PRO A 58 -5.28 5.24 6.31
C PRO A 58 -3.96 5.24 5.57
N ASP A 59 -3.80 4.35 4.61
CA ASP A 59 -2.79 4.51 3.58
C ASP A 59 -3.37 5.34 2.42
N LEU A 60 -2.50 6.03 1.68
CA LEU A 60 -2.89 6.77 0.48
C LEU A 60 -2.39 6.01 -0.75
N LEU A 61 -3.28 5.76 -1.69
CA LEU A 61 -2.92 5.29 -3.02
C LEU A 61 -3.01 6.46 -4.01
N ARG A 62 -1.96 6.66 -4.80
CA ARG A 62 -1.96 7.60 -5.93
C ARG A 62 -1.86 6.80 -7.22
N ILE A 63 -2.87 6.93 -8.05
CA ILE A 63 -3.00 6.21 -9.31
C ILE A 63 -2.64 7.19 -10.44
N LEU A 64 -1.70 6.80 -11.30
CA LEU A 64 -1.28 7.57 -12.48
C LEU A 64 -1.68 6.81 -13.75
N ALA A 65 -2.47 7.45 -14.62
CA ALA A 65 -2.97 6.81 -15.84
C ALA A 65 -1.97 6.90 -17.00
N GLN A 66 -1.76 5.77 -17.67
CA GLN A 66 -0.90 5.67 -18.86
C GLN A 66 -1.61 6.11 -20.16
N LYS A 67 -2.93 5.92 -20.21
CA LYS A 67 -3.74 6.13 -21.43
C LYS A 67 -4.98 6.96 -21.11
N PRO A 68 -5.56 7.63 -22.13
CA PRO A 68 -6.79 8.37 -21.96
C PRO A 68 -7.98 7.44 -21.68
N ASN A 69 -9.04 8.00 -21.12
CA ASN A 69 -10.27 7.30 -20.76
C ASN A 69 -10.06 6.11 -19.82
N THR A 70 -9.09 6.21 -18.91
CA THR A 70 -8.82 5.15 -17.92
C THR A 70 -9.81 5.25 -16.77
N THR A 71 -10.56 4.17 -16.53
CA THR A 71 -11.41 4.00 -15.35
C THR A 71 -10.74 3.10 -14.32
N VAL A 72 -11.03 3.33 -13.04
CA VAL A 72 -10.46 2.59 -11.92
C VAL A 72 -11.59 2.14 -10.99
N GLU A 73 -11.60 0.87 -10.65
CA GLU A 73 -12.55 0.25 -9.73
C GLU A 73 -11.84 -0.40 -8.56
N PHE A 74 -12.42 -0.24 -7.37
CA PHE A 74 -11.90 -0.85 -6.12
C PHE A 74 -12.86 -1.88 -5.57
N ASN A 75 -12.31 -2.95 -4.99
CA ASN A 75 -13.07 -3.94 -4.24
C ASN A 75 -12.35 -4.29 -2.91
N PRO A 76 -12.92 -3.99 -1.72
CA PRO A 76 -14.19 -3.27 -1.54
C PRO A 76 -14.22 -1.86 -2.14
N PRO A 77 -15.41 -1.30 -2.45
CA PRO A 77 -15.53 0.08 -2.93
C PRO A 77 -14.95 1.08 -1.93
N VAL A 78 -14.33 2.15 -2.44
CA VAL A 78 -13.76 3.25 -1.64
C VAL A 78 -14.65 4.48 -1.68
N SER A 79 -14.54 5.34 -0.66
CA SER A 79 -15.45 6.50 -0.49
C SER A 79 -15.29 7.56 -1.58
N ASN A 80 -14.08 7.75 -2.11
CA ASN A 80 -13.73 8.76 -3.10
C ASN A 80 -13.19 8.06 -4.36
N ALA A 81 -14.11 7.49 -5.15
CA ALA A 81 -13.74 6.83 -6.40
C ALA A 81 -13.05 7.81 -7.37
N CYS A 82 -12.10 7.32 -8.12
CA CYS A 82 -11.44 8.09 -9.17
C CYS A 82 -12.42 8.50 -10.28
N PRO A 83 -12.33 9.74 -10.79
CA PRO A 83 -12.98 10.08 -12.05
C PRO A 83 -12.36 9.28 -13.20
N THR A 84 -12.92 9.36 -14.39
CA THR A 84 -12.22 8.89 -15.59
C THR A 84 -10.97 9.75 -15.80
N LEU A 85 -9.83 9.10 -15.95
CA LEU A 85 -8.51 9.74 -16.03
C LEU A 85 -8.06 9.85 -17.50
N ASP A 86 -7.44 10.96 -17.85
CA ASP A 86 -6.72 11.10 -19.11
C ASP A 86 -5.24 10.73 -18.94
N ILE A 87 -4.49 10.67 -20.03
CA ILE A 87 -3.06 10.35 -19.99
C ILE A 87 -2.31 11.34 -19.07
N GLY A 88 -1.58 10.81 -18.12
CA GLY A 88 -0.82 11.61 -17.16
C GLY A 88 -1.64 12.14 -15.98
N ASP A 89 -2.96 11.98 -15.97
CA ASP A 89 -3.80 12.34 -14.84
C ASP A 89 -3.54 11.42 -13.64
N THR A 90 -3.73 12.00 -12.46
CA THR A 90 -3.62 11.25 -11.19
C THR A 90 -4.91 11.33 -10.39
N CYS A 91 -5.16 10.28 -9.62
CA CYS A 91 -6.23 10.22 -8.62
C CYS A 91 -5.66 9.75 -7.29
N GLU A 92 -6.14 10.31 -6.19
CA GLU A 92 -5.73 9.94 -4.83
C GLU A 92 -6.90 9.32 -4.07
N VAL A 93 -6.65 8.18 -3.45
CA VAL A 93 -7.64 7.40 -2.71
C VAL A 93 -7.08 6.95 -1.38
N PHE A 94 -7.80 7.22 -0.29
CA PHE A 94 -7.46 6.71 1.03
C PHE A 94 -8.08 5.34 1.24
N ILE A 95 -7.26 4.38 1.68
CA ILE A 95 -7.70 3.03 2.03
C ILE A 95 -7.54 2.77 3.53
N SER A 96 -8.58 2.23 4.15
CA SER A 96 -8.58 1.83 5.57
C SER A 96 -8.56 0.31 5.76
N GLY A 97 -8.48 -0.45 4.68
CA GLY A 97 -8.41 -1.91 4.63
C GLY A 97 -7.69 -2.37 3.38
N ASP A 98 -7.46 -3.67 3.31
CA ASP A 98 -6.89 -4.30 2.14
C ASP A 98 -7.88 -4.17 0.96
N THR A 99 -7.37 -3.99 -0.25
CA THR A 99 -8.21 -3.73 -1.42
C THR A 99 -7.63 -4.34 -2.69
N THR A 100 -8.49 -4.58 -3.66
CA THR A 100 -8.06 -4.80 -5.04
C THR A 100 -8.43 -3.58 -5.89
N LEU A 101 -7.62 -3.33 -6.91
CA LEU A 101 -7.84 -2.28 -7.90
C LEU A 101 -7.82 -2.91 -9.28
N THR A 102 -8.80 -2.57 -10.11
CA THR A 102 -8.84 -2.92 -11.53
C THR A 102 -8.96 -1.65 -12.35
N ALA A 103 -8.07 -1.47 -13.33
CA ALA A 103 -8.08 -0.34 -14.24
C ALA A 103 -8.35 -0.81 -15.67
N SER A 104 -9.08 0.00 -16.47
CA SER A 104 -9.38 -0.33 -17.87
C SER A 104 -8.14 -0.25 -18.77
N ASN A 105 -7.14 0.54 -18.40
CA ASN A 105 -5.83 0.66 -19.05
C ASN A 105 -4.72 0.58 -18.00
N PRO A 106 -3.45 0.34 -18.39
CA PRO A 106 -2.35 0.27 -17.45
C PRO A 106 -2.20 1.56 -16.62
N VAL A 107 -1.96 1.39 -15.33
CA VAL A 107 -1.72 2.46 -14.36
C VAL A 107 -0.47 2.15 -13.53
N LEU A 108 0.14 3.18 -12.95
CA LEU A 108 1.10 3.06 -11.87
C LEU A 108 0.41 3.41 -10.55
N VAL A 109 0.66 2.63 -9.52
CA VAL A 109 0.06 2.85 -8.20
C VAL A 109 1.16 3.13 -7.19
N GLY A 110 1.24 4.38 -6.72
CA GLY A 110 2.05 4.76 -5.55
C GLY A 110 1.28 4.44 -4.29
N HIS A 111 1.94 3.77 -3.35
CA HIS A 111 1.41 3.42 -2.04
C HIS A 111 2.17 4.21 -0.98
N PHE A 112 1.47 5.12 -0.30
CA PHE A 112 2.05 6.02 0.69
C PHE A 112 1.66 5.58 2.10
N LEU A 113 2.65 5.46 2.95
CA LEU A 113 2.51 5.44 4.39
C LEU A 113 2.46 6.90 4.85
N LEU A 114 1.36 7.28 5.52
CA LEU A 114 1.17 8.66 5.97
C LEU A 114 1.81 8.88 7.34
N SER A 115 2.28 10.08 7.60
CA SER A 115 2.64 10.48 8.96
C SER A 115 1.45 10.45 9.89
N THR A 116 1.69 10.17 11.17
CA THR A 116 0.70 10.22 12.24
C THR A 116 1.13 11.18 13.35
N ASP A 117 0.20 11.63 14.18
CA ASP A 117 0.49 12.45 15.35
C ASP A 117 1.12 11.65 16.49
N SER A 118 1.00 10.33 16.46
CA SER A 118 1.61 9.43 17.44
C SER A 118 3.13 9.33 17.34
N ARG A 119 3.73 9.97 16.32
CA ARG A 119 5.18 9.90 16.00
C ARG A 119 5.69 8.47 15.83
N GLN A 120 4.83 7.58 15.36
CA GLN A 120 5.18 6.20 15.02
C GLN A 120 5.47 6.11 13.52
N GLY A 121 6.73 5.98 13.17
CA GLY A 121 7.22 5.87 11.80
C GLY A 121 7.12 7.18 10.99
N ASP A 122 8.00 7.32 10.04
CA ASP A 122 8.03 8.42 9.08
C ASP A 122 7.14 8.11 7.86
N PRO A 123 6.73 9.13 7.09
CA PRO A 123 6.03 8.90 5.85
C PRO A 123 6.95 8.22 4.83
N ALA A 124 6.40 7.29 4.06
CA ALA A 124 7.15 6.57 3.04
C ALA A 124 6.33 6.39 1.76
N LEU A 125 7.02 6.15 0.65
CA LEU A 125 6.44 5.83 -0.64
C LEU A 125 7.06 4.53 -1.16
N ALA A 126 6.19 3.63 -1.61
CA ALA A 126 6.57 2.50 -2.45
C ALA A 126 5.61 2.40 -3.64
N PHE A 127 5.99 1.68 -4.69
CA PHE A 127 5.06 1.36 -5.77
C PHE A 127 4.47 -0.03 -5.55
N ALA A 128 3.14 -0.13 -5.57
CA ALA A 128 2.47 -1.41 -5.59
C ALA A 128 2.71 -2.11 -6.94
N PRO A 129 3.27 -3.31 -6.96
CA PRO A 129 3.41 -4.07 -8.21
C PRO A 129 2.03 -4.54 -8.67
N PRO A 130 1.73 -4.53 -9.98
CA PRO A 130 0.54 -5.17 -10.49
C PRO A 130 0.60 -6.69 -10.26
N SER A 131 -0.55 -7.30 -10.06
CA SER A 131 -0.63 -8.74 -9.74
C SER A 131 -0.07 -9.66 -10.82
N GLU A 132 0.06 -9.15 -12.04
CA GLU A 132 0.71 -9.82 -13.16
C GLU A 132 2.24 -9.97 -12.98
N GLN A 133 2.83 -9.22 -12.06
CA GLN A 133 4.26 -9.24 -11.75
C GLN A 133 4.58 -9.92 -10.42
N PHE A 134 3.60 -10.48 -9.77
CA PHE A 134 3.81 -11.21 -8.52
C PHE A 134 4.73 -12.41 -8.74
N ARG A 135 5.60 -12.67 -7.76
CA ARG A 135 6.58 -13.75 -7.80
C ARG A 135 6.21 -14.84 -6.80
N ASP A 136 6.61 -16.05 -7.10
CA ASP A 136 6.41 -17.22 -6.24
C ASP A 136 7.36 -17.28 -5.03
N ALA A 137 8.48 -16.54 -5.09
CA ALA A 137 9.44 -16.43 -4.01
C ALA A 137 10.10 -15.05 -3.96
N TYR A 138 10.32 -14.58 -2.73
CA TYR A 138 11.09 -13.37 -2.41
C TYR A 138 12.11 -13.70 -1.33
N THR A 139 13.33 -13.21 -1.51
CA THR A 139 14.31 -13.11 -0.43
C THR A 139 14.49 -11.63 -0.13
N PHE A 140 14.31 -11.22 1.11
CA PHE A 140 14.46 -9.83 1.54
C PHE A 140 15.25 -9.74 2.83
N LEU A 141 15.80 -8.58 3.07
CA LEU A 141 16.50 -8.22 4.30
C LEU A 141 15.69 -7.16 5.03
N ASP A 142 15.47 -7.36 6.31
CA ASP A 142 14.88 -6.38 7.21
C ASP A 142 15.98 -5.87 8.15
N PRO A 143 16.34 -4.57 8.11
CA PRO A 143 17.40 -4.01 8.93
C PRO A 143 16.95 -3.91 10.40
N ASP A 144 17.90 -3.90 11.33
CA ASP A 144 17.66 -3.80 12.78
C ASP A 144 17.54 -2.35 13.32
N GLU A 145 17.30 -1.40 12.43
CA GLU A 145 17.28 0.03 12.75
C GLU A 145 15.92 0.55 13.21
N TYR A 146 14.86 -0.26 13.12
CA TYR A 146 13.48 0.13 13.46
C TYR A 146 13.00 -0.58 14.73
N ASP A 147 12.12 0.07 15.48
CA ASP A 147 11.51 -0.50 16.71
C ASP A 147 10.59 -1.68 16.40
N ALA A 148 9.98 -1.70 15.22
CA ALA A 148 9.12 -2.77 14.75
C ALA A 148 9.18 -2.87 13.22
N GLN A 149 9.31 -4.08 12.72
CA GLN A 149 9.36 -4.37 11.30
C GLN A 149 8.15 -5.19 10.89
N TYR A 150 7.62 -4.89 9.71
CA TYR A 150 6.44 -5.53 9.17
C TYR A 150 6.60 -5.88 7.70
N ILE A 151 5.86 -6.90 7.30
CA ILE A 151 5.57 -7.16 5.90
C ILE A 151 4.06 -7.07 5.66
N SER A 152 3.66 -6.41 4.58
CA SER A 152 2.32 -6.55 4.02
C SER A 152 2.38 -7.56 2.89
N VAL A 153 1.53 -8.57 2.96
CA VAL A 153 1.52 -9.69 2.01
C VAL A 153 0.14 -9.82 1.38
N VAL A 154 0.11 -10.10 0.09
CA VAL A 154 -1.10 -10.44 -0.65
C VAL A 154 -0.86 -11.75 -1.39
N GLY A 155 -1.78 -12.69 -1.25
CA GLY A 155 -1.72 -14.00 -1.93
C GLY A 155 -3.08 -14.46 -2.44
N ARG A 156 -3.14 -15.65 -3.03
CA ARG A 156 -4.39 -16.28 -3.41
C ARG A 156 -4.99 -17.05 -2.23
N SER A 157 -6.30 -16.96 -2.03
CA SER A 157 -7.02 -17.62 -0.92
C SER A 157 -6.92 -19.16 -0.96
N SER A 158 -6.53 -19.73 -2.08
CA SER A 158 -6.32 -21.17 -2.27
C SER A 158 -4.86 -21.60 -2.15
N ASP A 159 -3.95 -20.68 -1.81
CA ASP A 159 -2.52 -20.97 -1.66
C ASP A 159 -2.14 -21.01 -0.18
N THR A 160 -1.09 -21.78 0.10
CA THR A 160 -0.37 -21.67 1.37
C THR A 160 0.75 -20.65 1.21
N VAL A 161 0.74 -19.63 2.04
CA VAL A 161 1.78 -18.59 2.09
C VAL A 161 2.77 -18.95 3.20
N LEU A 162 4.03 -19.11 2.85
CA LEU A 162 5.07 -19.48 3.80
C LEU A 162 6.07 -18.35 4.01
N LEU A 163 6.33 -17.98 5.25
CA LEU A 163 7.42 -17.11 5.68
C LEU A 163 8.45 -17.95 6.44
N ASP A 164 9.68 -18.02 5.94
CA ASP A 164 10.76 -18.84 6.49
C ASP A 164 10.36 -20.32 6.69
N GLY A 165 9.56 -20.83 5.74
CA GLY A 165 9.03 -22.18 5.78
C GLY A 165 7.85 -22.40 6.75
N ARG A 166 7.38 -21.36 7.45
CA ARG A 166 6.21 -21.42 8.33
C ARG A 166 4.97 -20.91 7.63
N ASP A 167 3.87 -21.60 7.77
CA ASP A 167 2.58 -21.19 7.23
C ASP A 167 2.03 -19.97 7.96
N ILE A 168 1.87 -18.85 7.25
CA ILE A 168 1.28 -17.60 7.73
C ILE A 168 -0.11 -17.33 7.12
N THR A 169 -0.66 -18.26 6.36
CA THR A 169 -1.94 -18.07 5.64
C THR A 169 -3.08 -17.66 6.56
N SER A 170 -3.11 -18.19 7.80
CA SER A 170 -4.14 -17.86 8.79
C SER A 170 -4.08 -16.41 9.31
N ALA A 171 -2.96 -15.70 9.12
CA ALA A 171 -2.83 -14.29 9.46
C ALA A 171 -3.39 -13.37 8.36
N LEU A 172 -3.70 -13.92 7.18
CA LEU A 172 -4.21 -13.18 6.03
C LEU A 172 -5.74 -13.29 5.97
N GLN A 173 -6.41 -12.21 5.59
CA GLN A 173 -7.86 -12.12 5.51
C GLN A 173 -8.33 -11.95 4.06
N GLY A 174 -9.55 -12.35 3.75
CA GLY A 174 -10.14 -12.16 2.43
C GLY A 174 -10.25 -10.67 2.06
N ILE A 175 -9.94 -10.35 0.81
CA ILE A 175 -10.06 -8.98 0.26
C ILE A 175 -11.35 -8.90 -0.56
N GLY A 176 -12.39 -8.25 0.00
CA GLY A 176 -13.69 -8.14 -0.65
C GLY A 176 -14.22 -9.48 -1.16
N ASP A 177 -14.97 -9.45 -2.26
CA ASP A 177 -15.50 -10.65 -2.91
C ASP A 177 -14.55 -11.20 -3.96
N THR A 178 -13.26 -11.29 -3.63
CA THR A 178 -12.21 -11.73 -4.56
C THR A 178 -11.56 -13.04 -4.12
N SER A 179 -10.72 -13.60 -4.97
CA SER A 179 -9.87 -14.75 -4.63
C SER A 179 -8.54 -14.34 -3.97
N TRP A 180 -8.42 -13.10 -3.52
CA TRP A 180 -7.24 -12.59 -2.86
C TRP A 180 -7.41 -12.59 -1.34
N ILE A 181 -6.32 -12.85 -0.65
CA ILE A 181 -6.14 -12.65 0.79
C ILE A 181 -5.00 -11.68 1.01
N GLY A 182 -5.09 -10.87 2.04
CA GLY A 182 -4.06 -9.90 2.41
C GLY A 182 -3.92 -9.78 3.91
N GLY A 183 -2.79 -9.29 4.35
CA GLY A 183 -2.54 -9.05 5.77
C GLY A 183 -1.13 -8.56 6.06
N ARG A 184 -0.89 -8.31 7.33
CA ARG A 184 0.37 -7.82 7.88
C ARG A 184 0.93 -8.84 8.85
N VAL A 185 2.22 -9.01 8.79
CA VAL A 185 2.95 -9.90 9.69
C VAL A 185 4.16 -9.14 10.22
N GLN A 186 4.29 -9.10 11.53
CA GLN A 186 5.51 -8.58 12.15
C GLN A 186 6.65 -9.58 11.95
N VAL A 187 7.81 -9.08 11.56
CA VAL A 187 9.02 -9.87 11.35
C VAL A 187 10.14 -9.43 12.30
N GLN A 188 11.15 -10.24 12.45
CA GLN A 188 12.35 -9.89 13.21
C GLN A 188 13.40 -9.34 12.23
N PRO A 189 14.37 -8.53 12.69
CA PRO A 189 15.50 -8.14 11.84
C PRO A 189 16.22 -9.36 11.28
N GLY A 190 16.63 -9.27 10.01
CA GLY A 190 17.39 -10.32 9.36
C GLY A 190 16.91 -10.66 7.96
N GLN A 191 17.48 -11.73 7.44
CA GLN A 191 17.10 -12.25 6.12
C GLN A 191 15.87 -13.16 6.25
N HIS A 192 14.91 -12.95 5.37
CA HIS A 192 13.67 -13.73 5.30
C HIS A 192 13.41 -14.25 3.89
N VAL A 193 12.60 -15.30 3.81
CA VAL A 193 12.13 -15.89 2.56
C VAL A 193 10.62 -16.03 2.61
N LEU A 194 9.91 -15.34 1.69
CA LEU A 194 8.48 -15.50 1.48
C LEU A 194 8.24 -16.36 0.24
N THR A 195 7.36 -17.37 0.33
CA THR A 195 6.99 -18.21 -0.81
C THR A 195 5.49 -18.39 -0.94
N CYS A 196 5.00 -18.31 -2.18
CA CYS A 196 3.59 -18.42 -2.55
C CYS A 196 3.48 -19.13 -3.91
N PRO A 197 2.86 -20.30 -4.00
CA PRO A 197 2.94 -21.15 -5.21
C PRO A 197 2.48 -20.50 -6.52
N ARG A 198 1.56 -19.53 -6.49
CA ARG A 198 1.03 -18.81 -7.66
C ARG A 198 1.37 -17.33 -7.67
N GLY A 199 2.36 -16.95 -6.89
CA GLY A 199 2.81 -15.57 -6.76
C GLY A 199 2.05 -14.78 -5.71
N CYS A 200 2.77 -13.92 -5.02
CA CYS A 200 2.25 -12.96 -4.05
C CYS A 200 2.88 -11.57 -4.23
N GLY A 201 2.21 -10.57 -3.68
CA GLY A 201 2.75 -9.23 -3.49
C GLY A 201 3.37 -9.12 -2.11
N LEU A 202 4.46 -8.38 -2.02
CA LEU A 202 5.20 -8.13 -0.79
C LEU A 202 5.56 -6.65 -0.70
N LEU A 203 5.31 -6.05 0.47
CA LEU A 203 5.86 -4.76 0.88
C LEU A 203 6.56 -4.97 2.23
N VAL A 204 7.80 -4.49 2.35
CA VAL A 204 8.61 -4.56 3.58
C VAL A 204 8.79 -3.14 4.11
N TYR A 205 8.57 -2.92 5.40
CA TYR A 205 8.65 -1.59 6.02
C TYR A 205 8.86 -1.70 7.54
N GLY A 206 9.40 -0.64 8.13
CA GLY A 206 9.63 -0.50 9.56
C GLY A 206 9.15 0.84 10.12
#